data_0bd962062592efb2132fedaa4ae0dabd
#
_entry.id   0bd962062592efb2132fedaa4ae0dabd
#
_cell.length_a   1.000
_cell.length_b   1.000
_cell.length_c   1.000
_cell.angle_alpha   90.00
_cell.angle_beta   90.00
_cell.angle_gamma   90.00
#
_symmetry.space_group_name_H-M   'P 1'
#
loop_
_entity.id
_entity.type
_entity.pdbx_description
1 polymer ?
#
loop_
_entity_poly.entity_id
_entity_poly.type
_entity_poly.pdbx_seq_one_letter_code
_entity_poly.pdbx_strand_id
1 'polypeptide(L)'
;MPEAGQLALDVGDVGVREGYRGSSATKIVGITYRQLDYWARTGLVEPSVRKATGSGTQRLYSFDDVVRLRVVKRLLDTGVSLQKVRRAVDELRARGRSLADATLVSHGDSVYLLEDDASLVDLLRRGQGVFAIALGPVIEELRGEVTAFPTERLDDVAPGQAADMDDAANG
;
A
#
# COMPACT_ATOMS: atom_id res chain seq x y z
N MET A 1 -3.43 -10.39 -31.93
CA MET A 1 -2.23 -10.06 -31.14
C MET A 1 -2.70 -9.43 -29.86
N PRO A 2 -2.55 -10.07 -28.74
CA PRO A 2 -2.82 -9.39 -27.48
C PRO A 2 -1.75 -8.33 -27.29
N GLU A 3 -2.18 -7.10 -27.15
CA GLU A 3 -1.27 -5.99 -26.87
C GLU A 3 -0.57 -6.20 -25.54
N ALA A 4 0.75 -6.08 -25.55
CA ALA A 4 1.60 -6.25 -24.38
C ALA A 4 1.31 -5.24 -23.25
N GLY A 5 0.38 -4.32 -23.47
CA GLY A 5 -0.07 -3.33 -22.49
C GLY A 5 -1.18 -3.79 -21.55
N GLN A 6 -1.79 -4.94 -21.81
CA GLN A 6 -2.96 -5.41 -21.03
C GLN A 6 -2.59 -6.40 -19.92
N LEU A 7 -1.32 -6.75 -19.79
CA LEU A 7 -0.77 -7.47 -18.64
C LEU A 7 -0.35 -6.56 -17.49
N ALA A 8 -0.47 -5.25 -17.68
CA ALA A 8 -0.24 -4.28 -16.64
C ALA A 8 -1.48 -4.19 -15.76
N LEU A 9 -1.48 -4.99 -14.70
CA LEU A 9 -2.19 -4.68 -13.47
C LEU A 9 -3.68 -4.30 -13.62
N ASP A 10 -4.42 -5.06 -14.40
CA ASP A 10 -5.84 -5.24 -14.14
C ASP A 10 -6.00 -6.14 -12.90
N VAL A 11 -5.37 -5.74 -11.80
CA VAL A 11 -5.58 -6.30 -10.47
C VAL A 11 -6.79 -5.64 -9.84
N GLY A 12 -7.47 -4.87 -10.65
CA GLY A 12 -8.52 -3.98 -10.16
C GLY A 12 -9.86 -4.61 -9.98
N ASP A 13 -10.12 -5.89 -10.12
CA ASP A 13 -11.44 -6.41 -9.70
C ASP A 13 -11.64 -7.93 -9.80
N VAL A 14 -10.62 -8.68 -9.98
CA VAL A 14 -10.74 -10.11 -9.65
C VAL A 14 -10.32 -10.20 -8.20
N GLY A 15 -11.28 -10.30 -7.30
CA GLY A 15 -11.08 -10.23 -5.88
C GLY A 15 -9.75 -10.85 -5.47
N VAL A 16 -8.83 -10.01 -5.03
CA VAL A 16 -7.51 -10.43 -4.57
C VAL A 16 -7.76 -11.34 -3.37
N ARG A 17 -7.69 -12.64 -3.60
CA ARG A 17 -7.97 -13.67 -2.59
C ARG A 17 -6.72 -14.05 -1.81
N GLU A 18 -5.60 -13.43 -2.14
CA GLU A 18 -4.30 -13.70 -1.55
C GLU A 18 -3.71 -12.43 -0.95
N GLY A 19 -3.18 -12.53 0.25
CA GLY A 19 -2.63 -11.39 0.95
C GLY A 19 -1.58 -11.75 1.99
N TYR A 20 -0.88 -10.71 2.45
CA TYR A 20 0.13 -10.78 3.50
C TYR A 20 -0.50 -10.47 4.85
N ARG A 21 -0.13 -11.24 5.87
CA ARG A 21 -0.49 -10.92 7.26
C ARG A 21 0.17 -9.62 7.71
N GLY A 22 -0.41 -8.98 8.72
CA GLY A 22 0.16 -7.78 9.33
C GLY A 22 1.62 -7.93 9.76
N SER A 23 2.00 -9.10 10.28
CA SER A 23 3.39 -9.40 10.65
C SER A 23 4.35 -9.41 9.46
N SER A 24 3.92 -9.90 8.30
CA SER A 24 4.71 -9.85 7.07
C SER A 24 4.75 -8.43 6.51
N ALA A 25 3.60 -7.76 6.44
CA ALA A 25 3.51 -6.39 5.94
C ALA A 25 4.42 -5.42 6.73
N THR A 26 4.46 -5.52 8.05
CA THR A 26 5.35 -4.69 8.88
C THR A 26 6.83 -4.92 8.58
N LYS A 27 7.24 -6.16 8.38
CA LYS A 27 8.62 -6.51 8.05
C LYS A 27 9.00 -6.05 6.65
N ILE A 28 8.14 -6.28 5.67
CA ILE A 28 8.35 -5.85 4.28
C ILE A 28 8.51 -4.33 4.22
N VAL A 29 7.61 -3.60 4.85
CA VAL A 29 7.58 -2.12 4.78
C VAL A 29 8.59 -1.47 5.71
N GLY A 30 8.98 -2.12 6.79
CA GLY A 30 9.86 -1.56 7.81
C GLY A 30 9.14 -0.61 8.76
N ILE A 31 7.93 -0.96 9.16
CA ILE A 31 7.12 -0.20 10.12
C ILE A 31 6.78 -1.04 11.34
N THR A 32 6.35 -0.39 12.41
CA THR A 32 5.87 -1.07 13.61
C THR A 32 4.44 -1.56 13.42
N TYR A 33 4.06 -2.59 14.18
CA TYR A 33 2.67 -3.05 14.20
C TYR A 33 1.70 -1.95 14.67
N ARG A 34 2.14 -1.09 15.59
CA ARG A 34 1.36 0.05 16.06
C ARG A 34 1.06 1.05 14.95
N GLN A 35 2.04 1.34 14.09
CA GLN A 35 1.84 2.18 12.90
C GLN A 35 0.86 1.53 11.92
N LEU A 36 1.04 0.26 11.62
CA LEU A 36 0.16 -0.49 10.74
C LEU A 36 -1.28 -0.47 11.24
N ASP A 37 -1.48 -0.76 12.53
CA ASP A 37 -2.80 -0.76 13.17
C ASP A 37 -3.45 0.64 13.14
N TYR A 38 -2.71 1.67 13.48
CA TYR A 38 -3.18 3.05 13.43
C TYR A 38 -3.60 3.47 12.02
N TRP A 39 -2.79 3.14 11.00
CA TRP A 39 -3.08 3.48 9.61
C TRP A 39 -4.32 2.74 9.09
N ALA A 40 -4.50 1.50 9.49
CA ALA A 40 -5.69 0.74 9.13
C ALA A 40 -6.95 1.31 9.80
N ARG A 41 -6.91 1.57 11.10
CA ARG A 41 -8.07 2.09 11.85
C ARG A 41 -8.48 3.50 11.42
N THR A 42 -7.53 4.31 11.01
CA THR A 42 -7.79 5.68 10.56
C THR A 42 -8.06 5.81 9.07
N GLY A 43 -8.13 4.69 8.34
CA GLY A 43 -8.46 4.67 6.93
C GLY A 43 -7.34 5.16 5.99
N LEU A 44 -6.10 5.32 6.49
CA LEU A 44 -4.98 5.74 5.65
C LEU A 44 -4.62 4.63 4.64
N VAL A 45 -4.37 3.43 5.13
CA VAL A 45 -4.21 2.22 4.33
C VAL A 45 -4.95 1.09 5.02
N GLU A 46 -6.07 0.69 4.46
CA GLU A 46 -6.87 -0.42 4.94
C GLU A 46 -6.47 -1.72 4.23
N PRO A 47 -6.49 -2.86 4.93
CA PRO A 47 -6.26 -4.15 4.29
C PRO A 47 -7.40 -4.48 3.32
N SER A 48 -7.09 -4.64 2.04
CA SER A 48 -8.10 -4.86 1.00
C SER A 48 -8.55 -6.31 0.86
N VAL A 49 -7.72 -7.27 1.28
CA VAL A 49 -8.04 -8.70 1.17
C VAL A 49 -8.95 -9.14 2.31
N ARG A 50 -8.60 -8.82 3.55
CA ARG A 50 -9.43 -9.11 4.72
C ARG A 50 -9.23 -8.06 5.80
N LYS A 51 -10.33 -7.43 6.21
CA LYS A 51 -10.37 -6.52 7.36
C LYS A 51 -10.51 -7.31 8.66
N ALA A 52 -9.98 -6.76 9.75
CA ALA A 52 -10.25 -7.32 11.07
C ALA A 52 -11.71 -7.02 11.46
N THR A 53 -12.48 -8.06 11.77
CA THR A 53 -13.89 -7.96 12.18
C THR A 53 -14.10 -8.23 13.67
N GLY A 54 -13.03 -8.32 14.45
CA GLY A 54 -13.06 -8.57 15.88
C GLY A 54 -11.69 -9.04 16.40
N SER A 55 -11.61 -9.35 17.69
CA SER A 55 -10.43 -9.96 18.29
C SER A 55 -10.21 -11.35 17.67
N GLY A 56 -9.03 -11.62 17.15
CA GLY A 56 -8.65 -12.89 16.54
C GLY A 56 -8.73 -12.94 15.01
N THR A 57 -9.43 -12.00 14.36
CA THR A 57 -9.43 -11.93 12.89
C THR A 57 -8.16 -11.24 12.40
N GLN A 58 -7.37 -11.94 11.62
CA GLN A 58 -6.14 -11.37 11.06
C GLN A 58 -6.41 -10.58 9.80
N ARG A 59 -5.84 -9.38 9.72
CA ARG A 59 -5.86 -8.55 8.52
C ARG A 59 -4.98 -9.17 7.45
N LEU A 60 -5.46 -9.14 6.21
CA LEU A 60 -4.68 -9.52 5.04
C LEU A 60 -4.56 -8.33 4.09
N TYR A 61 -3.33 -8.00 3.76
CA TYR A 61 -2.95 -6.89 2.89
C TYR A 61 -2.59 -7.42 1.51
N SER A 62 -3.16 -6.83 0.47
CA SER A 62 -2.77 -7.13 -0.90
C SER A 62 -1.37 -6.58 -1.21
N PHE A 63 -0.81 -6.99 -2.35
CA PHE A 63 0.44 -6.39 -2.83
C PHE A 63 0.31 -4.87 -3.01
N ASP A 64 -0.81 -4.40 -3.57
CA ASP A 64 -1.08 -2.96 -3.73
C ASP A 64 -1.16 -2.24 -2.38
N ASP A 65 -1.73 -2.86 -1.36
CA ASP A 65 -1.74 -2.29 -0.01
C ASP A 65 -0.30 -2.15 0.52
N VAL A 66 0.55 -3.14 0.29
CA VAL A 66 1.96 -3.10 0.68
C VAL A 66 2.71 -1.99 -0.06
N VAL A 67 2.43 -1.79 -1.35
CA VAL A 67 2.96 -0.65 -2.11
C VAL A 67 2.56 0.68 -1.47
N ARG A 68 1.28 0.85 -1.16
CA ARG A 68 0.77 2.07 -0.50
C ARG A 68 1.41 2.29 0.86
N LEU A 69 1.54 1.24 1.67
CA LEU A 69 2.24 1.31 2.96
C LEU A 69 3.70 1.76 2.81
N ARG A 70 4.42 1.25 1.80
CA ARG A 70 5.81 1.65 1.51
C ARG A 70 5.90 3.11 1.09
N VAL A 71 4.98 3.58 0.25
CA VAL A 71 4.90 4.98 -0.17
C VAL A 71 4.64 5.89 1.02
N VAL A 72 3.68 5.54 1.87
CA VAL A 72 3.37 6.29 3.10
C VAL A 72 4.62 6.40 3.98
N LYS A 73 5.30 5.28 4.22
CA LYS A 73 6.54 5.25 4.99
C LYS A 73 7.60 6.19 4.42
N ARG A 74 7.86 6.11 3.12
CA ARG A 74 8.86 6.96 2.46
C ARG A 74 8.51 8.45 2.54
N LEU A 75 7.25 8.82 2.35
CA LEU A 75 6.81 10.22 2.49
C LEU A 75 6.98 10.73 3.93
N LEU A 76 6.60 9.93 4.92
CA LEU A 76 6.78 10.30 6.32
C LEU A 76 8.26 10.43 6.70
N ASP A 77 9.12 9.54 6.21
CA ASP A 77 10.57 9.59 6.46
C ASP A 77 11.23 10.85 5.89
N THR A 78 10.64 11.45 4.86
CA THR A 78 11.12 12.72 4.30
C THR A 78 10.55 13.95 4.98
N GLY A 79 9.76 13.78 6.04
CA GLY A 79 9.18 14.87 6.81
C GLY A 79 7.85 15.40 6.29
N VAL A 80 7.24 14.73 5.31
CA VAL A 80 5.88 15.06 4.87
C VAL A 80 4.90 14.75 5.99
N SER A 81 4.01 15.69 6.31
CA SER A 81 3.02 15.49 7.37
C SER A 81 2.01 14.40 7.03
N LEU A 82 1.49 13.73 8.06
CA LEU A 82 0.51 12.65 7.88
C LEU A 82 -0.75 13.13 7.13
N GLN A 83 -1.18 14.37 7.33
CA GLN A 83 -2.33 14.94 6.63
C GLN A 83 -2.09 15.06 5.12
N LYS A 84 -0.88 15.44 4.72
CA LYS A 84 -0.50 15.54 3.31
C LYS A 84 -0.36 14.16 2.68
N VAL A 85 0.19 13.21 3.42
CA VAL A 85 0.25 11.81 3.00
C VAL A 85 -1.16 11.26 2.76
N ARG A 86 -2.11 11.57 3.63
CA ARG A 86 -3.52 11.16 3.41
C ARG A 86 -4.07 11.69 2.09
N ARG A 87 -3.88 12.97 1.80
CA ARG A 87 -4.32 13.56 0.54
C ARG A 87 -3.68 12.87 -0.66
N ALA A 88 -2.39 12.57 -0.61
CA ALA A 88 -1.70 11.87 -1.68
C ALA A 88 -2.27 10.45 -1.91
N VAL A 89 -2.52 9.70 -0.84
CA VAL A 89 -3.10 8.37 -0.92
C VAL A 89 -4.54 8.42 -1.46
N ASP A 90 -5.34 9.37 -1.02
CA ASP A 90 -6.72 9.55 -1.49
C ASP A 90 -6.75 9.93 -2.98
N GLU A 91 -5.83 10.78 -3.42
CA GLU A 91 -5.66 11.15 -4.82
C GLU A 91 -5.29 9.94 -5.69
N LEU A 92 -4.38 9.10 -5.22
CA LEU A 92 -4.00 7.86 -5.91
C LEU A 92 -5.19 6.89 -6.04
N ARG A 93 -6.01 6.80 -5.02
CA ARG A 93 -7.23 5.98 -5.04
C ARG A 93 -8.27 6.52 -6.03
N ALA A 94 -8.49 7.84 -6.02
CA ALA A 94 -9.52 8.47 -6.83
C ALA A 94 -9.24 8.38 -8.33
N ARG A 95 -7.98 8.34 -8.72
CA ARG A 95 -7.57 8.31 -10.13
C ARG A 95 -7.62 6.93 -10.76
N GLY A 96 -7.71 5.85 -9.99
CA GLY A 96 -7.84 4.48 -10.50
C GLY A 96 -6.72 4.04 -11.45
N ARG A 97 -5.56 4.71 -11.40
CA ARG A 97 -4.45 4.50 -12.32
C ARG A 97 -3.51 3.42 -11.85
N SER A 98 -2.81 2.83 -12.81
CA SER A 98 -1.62 2.02 -12.51
C SER A 98 -0.62 2.87 -11.72
N LEU A 99 -0.29 2.40 -10.53
CA LEU A 99 0.70 3.06 -9.67
C LEU A 99 2.11 3.02 -10.29
N ALA A 100 2.35 2.09 -11.23
CA ALA A 100 3.66 1.88 -11.84
C ALA A 100 4.19 3.09 -12.61
N ASP A 101 3.30 3.87 -13.23
CA ASP A 101 3.66 5.00 -14.07
C ASP A 101 3.56 6.35 -13.35
N ALA A 102 3.28 6.32 -12.06
CA ALA A 102 3.10 7.52 -11.28
C ALA A 102 4.39 7.95 -10.56
N THR A 103 4.62 9.26 -10.54
CA THR A 103 5.66 9.89 -9.71
C THR A 103 5.00 10.84 -8.72
N LEU A 104 5.18 10.57 -7.44
CA LEU A 104 4.76 11.48 -6.37
C LEU A 104 5.86 12.50 -6.13
N VAL A 105 5.50 13.77 -6.13
CA VAL A 105 6.40 14.88 -5.86
C VAL A 105 5.91 15.64 -4.65
N SER A 106 6.77 15.78 -3.66
CA SER A 106 6.53 16.65 -2.50
C SER A 106 7.31 17.94 -2.65
N HIS A 107 6.61 19.06 -2.60
CA HIS A 107 7.21 20.40 -2.60
C HIS A 107 6.52 21.27 -1.54
N GLY A 108 7.29 21.75 -0.59
CA GLY A 108 6.76 22.55 0.50
C GLY A 108 5.62 21.84 1.22
N ASP A 109 4.44 22.44 1.18
CA ASP A 109 3.25 21.92 1.84
C ASP A 109 2.36 21.02 0.97
N SER A 110 2.76 20.75 -0.26
CA SER A 110 1.93 20.05 -1.23
C SER A 110 2.57 18.75 -1.70
N VAL A 111 1.73 17.79 -2.04
CA VAL A 111 2.11 16.56 -2.72
C VAL A 111 1.34 16.53 -4.05
N TYR A 112 2.05 16.29 -5.13
CA TYR A 112 1.51 16.23 -6.48
C TYR A 112 1.76 14.86 -7.09
N LEU A 113 0.87 14.44 -7.96
CA LEU A 113 1.07 13.31 -8.82
C LEU A 113 1.46 13.82 -10.20
N LEU A 114 2.64 13.46 -10.67
CA LEU A 114 3.10 13.74 -12.01
C LEU A 114 2.89 12.53 -12.91
N GLU A 115 2.43 12.81 -14.12
CA GLU A 115 2.14 11.80 -15.13
C GLU A 115 3.27 11.66 -16.15
N ASP A 116 4.17 12.63 -16.16
CA ASP A 116 5.29 12.66 -17.09
C ASP A 116 6.56 13.25 -16.46
N ASP A 117 7.70 12.83 -16.97
CA ASP A 117 9.01 13.28 -16.49
C ASP A 117 9.31 14.75 -16.88
N ALA A 118 8.66 15.27 -17.92
CA ALA A 118 8.87 16.66 -18.37
C ALA A 118 8.40 17.66 -17.31
N SER A 119 7.28 17.37 -16.66
CA SER A 119 6.75 18.19 -15.56
C SER A 119 7.70 18.21 -14.36
N LEU A 120 8.35 17.09 -14.06
CA LEU A 120 9.37 17.01 -13.01
C LEU A 120 10.60 17.84 -13.34
N VAL A 121 11.08 17.76 -14.58
CA VAL A 121 12.23 18.55 -15.06
C VAL A 121 11.94 20.04 -14.98
N ASP A 122 10.72 20.47 -15.34
CA ASP A 122 10.33 21.89 -15.25
C ASP A 122 10.32 22.40 -13.81
N LEU A 123 9.83 21.60 -12.86
CA LEU A 123 9.89 21.94 -11.44
C LEU A 123 11.33 22.09 -10.93
N LEU A 124 12.23 21.20 -11.33
CA LEU A 124 13.64 21.25 -10.96
C LEU A 124 14.36 22.47 -11.56
N ARG A 125 14.03 22.83 -12.81
CA ARG A 125 14.60 24.02 -13.49
C ARG A 125 14.22 25.32 -12.82
N ARG A 126 13.07 25.39 -12.15
CA ARG A 126 12.62 26.56 -11.39
C ARG A 126 13.35 26.74 -10.06
N GLY A 127 14.32 25.87 -9.76
CA GLY A 127 15.12 25.93 -8.54
C GLY A 127 14.37 25.56 -7.28
N GLN A 128 13.22 24.90 -7.42
CA GLN A 128 12.42 24.43 -6.30
C GLN A 128 12.97 23.09 -5.81
N GLY A 129 13.35 23.02 -4.54
CA GLY A 129 13.69 21.75 -3.91
C GLY A 129 12.47 20.84 -3.86
N VAL A 130 12.50 19.74 -4.59
CA VAL A 130 11.43 18.76 -4.61
C VAL A 130 11.95 17.41 -4.16
N PHE A 131 11.13 16.69 -3.43
CA PHE A 131 11.33 15.27 -3.18
C PHE A 131 10.39 14.49 -4.08
N ALA A 132 10.92 13.58 -4.87
CA ALA A 132 10.15 12.79 -5.81
C ALA A 132 10.29 11.29 -5.53
N ILE A 133 9.17 10.58 -5.59
CA ILE A 133 9.13 9.12 -5.54
C ILE A 133 8.54 8.61 -6.83
N ALA A 134 9.37 8.02 -7.67
CA ALA A 134 8.90 7.23 -8.80
C ALA A 134 8.35 5.89 -8.28
N LEU A 135 7.08 5.63 -8.50
CA LEU A 135 6.43 4.44 -7.94
C LEU A 135 6.82 3.15 -8.66
N GLY A 136 7.14 3.21 -9.94
CA GLY A 136 7.61 2.05 -10.69
C GLY A 136 8.78 1.32 -10.03
N PRO A 137 9.90 1.99 -9.76
CA PRO A 137 11.02 1.40 -9.02
C PRO A 137 10.65 0.86 -7.64
N VAL A 138 9.76 1.53 -6.89
CA VAL A 138 9.27 1.05 -5.60
C VAL A 138 8.53 -0.27 -5.74
N ILE A 139 7.68 -0.38 -6.75
CA ILE A 139 6.93 -1.60 -7.04
C ILE A 139 7.87 -2.75 -7.40
N GLU A 140 8.86 -2.52 -8.26
CA GLU A 140 9.82 -3.54 -8.65
C GLU A 140 10.71 -4.01 -7.48
N GLU A 141 11.15 -3.09 -6.64
CA GLU A 141 11.87 -3.40 -5.41
C GLU A 141 11.02 -4.30 -4.49
N LEU A 142 9.76 -3.91 -4.26
CA LEU A 142 8.84 -4.69 -3.43
C LEU A 142 8.54 -6.07 -4.02
N ARG A 143 8.38 -6.21 -5.32
CA ARG A 143 8.17 -7.51 -5.97
C ARG A 143 9.29 -8.49 -5.65
N GLY A 144 10.53 -8.02 -5.62
CA GLY A 144 11.68 -8.83 -5.20
C GLY A 144 11.63 -9.19 -3.72
N GLU A 145 11.34 -8.23 -2.85
CA GLU A 145 11.32 -8.44 -1.40
C GLU A 145 10.20 -9.36 -0.93
N VAL A 146 8.99 -9.22 -1.49
CA VAL A 146 7.82 -9.97 -1.05
C VAL A 146 7.91 -11.47 -1.31
N THR A 147 8.75 -11.90 -2.24
CA THR A 147 8.96 -13.34 -2.53
C THR A 147 9.45 -14.14 -1.32
N ALA A 148 10.08 -13.48 -0.37
CA ALA A 148 10.56 -14.09 0.88
C ALA A 148 9.47 -14.26 1.94
N PHE A 149 8.26 -13.73 1.72
CA PHE A 149 7.19 -13.72 2.70
C PHE A 149 6.00 -14.59 2.25
N PRO A 150 5.40 -15.36 3.18
CA PRO A 150 4.24 -16.17 2.87
C PRO A 150 3.01 -15.31 2.63
N THR A 151 2.16 -15.77 1.73
CA THR A 151 0.81 -15.23 1.51
C THR A 151 -0.24 -16.21 2.04
N GLU A 152 -1.42 -15.70 2.34
CA GLU A 152 -2.59 -16.49 2.68
C GLU A 152 -3.72 -16.21 1.69
N ARG A 153 -4.47 -17.26 1.36
CA ARG A 153 -5.69 -17.14 0.56
C ARG A 153 -6.91 -17.08 1.47
N LEU A 154 -7.89 -16.29 1.08
CA LEU A 154 -9.17 -16.23 1.78
C LEU A 154 -9.89 -17.60 1.82
N ASP A 155 -9.69 -18.40 0.79
CA ASP A 155 -10.33 -19.71 0.66
C ASP A 155 -9.69 -20.78 1.55
N ASP A 156 -8.48 -20.57 2.04
CA ASP A 156 -7.76 -21.50 2.91
C ASP A 156 -8.19 -21.40 4.39
N VAL A 157 -8.98 -20.39 4.72
CA VAL A 157 -9.55 -20.25 6.07
C VAL A 157 -10.84 -21.05 6.12
N ALA A 158 -10.76 -22.27 6.63
CA ALA A 158 -11.93 -23.10 6.88
C ALA A 158 -12.93 -22.34 7.79
N PRO A 159 -14.22 -22.33 7.46
CA PRO A 159 -15.25 -21.57 8.20
C PRO A 159 -15.45 -21.98 9.65
N GLY A 160 -14.67 -22.93 10.15
CA GLY A 160 -14.75 -23.45 11.53
C GLY A 160 -13.69 -22.93 12.51
N GLN A 161 -12.63 -22.26 12.05
CA GLN A 161 -11.57 -21.83 12.96
C GLN A 161 -11.80 -20.46 13.62
N ALA A 162 -12.79 -19.73 13.18
CA ALA A 162 -13.16 -18.46 13.82
C ALA A 162 -14.05 -18.66 15.08
N ALA A 163 -14.63 -19.83 15.26
CA ALA A 163 -15.55 -20.09 16.36
C ALA A 163 -14.91 -20.71 17.62
N ASP A 164 -13.75 -21.34 17.47
CA ASP A 164 -13.11 -22.06 18.61
C ASP A 164 -12.18 -21.20 19.46
N MET A 165 -11.94 -19.94 19.10
CA MET A 165 -11.09 -19.05 19.91
C MET A 165 -11.88 -18.16 20.90
N ASP A 166 -13.20 -18.18 20.84
CA ASP A 166 -14.03 -17.35 21.73
C ASP A 166 -14.35 -18.02 23.08
N ASP A 167 -14.06 -19.30 23.21
CA ASP A 167 -14.38 -20.05 24.43
C ASP A 167 -13.19 -20.19 25.41
N ALA A 168 -11.99 -19.79 25.01
CA ALA A 168 -10.80 -19.86 25.86
C ALA A 168 -10.52 -18.57 26.67
N ALA A 169 -11.29 -17.52 26.48
CA ALA A 169 -11.10 -16.25 27.17
C ALA A 169 -12.06 -16.02 28.36
N ASN A 170 -12.90 -16.99 28.71
CA ASN A 170 -13.89 -16.86 29.79
C ASN A 170 -13.86 -18.02 30.76
N GLY A 171 -12.66 -18.34 31.23
CA GLY A 171 -12.44 -19.25 32.31
C GLY A 171 -11.54 -18.65 33.39
#